data_c85d96e5998921ab72c54bdea18f891e
#
_entry.id   c85d96e5998921ab72c54bdea18f891e
#
_cell.length_a   1.000
_cell.length_b   1.000
_cell.length_c   1.000
_cell.angle_alpha   90.00
_cell.angle_beta   90.00
_cell.angle_gamma   90.00
#
_symmetry.space_group_name_H-M   'P 1'
#
loop_
_entity.id
_entity.type
_entity.pdbx_description
1 polymer ?
#
loop_
_entity_poly.entity_id
_entity_poly.type
_entity_poly.pdbx_seq_one_letter_code
_entity_poly.pdbx_strand_id
1 'polypeptide(L)'
;MPIKRFFASKDNTITNAMSPALTTTRRATGSNMGAADVLETFSIYGQASSSSGLSQELSRMLIQFPIDAVSSARTAGTIPASGDVSFYLKMFNAKHAFTLPRSFTLSVLPLSQSWEEGVGLDMEEYLDITYDSSGSNWINRGKGSAWALPGADYVTSSAFSSVNYTASFDLGYEDINLNITDLVEAWILGSAAAGGLDNYGVGVHFTGSQEAYYSSSVEAPGPFQYEGSVIVNPDGSTVSYYTKKFFSRSSEYFFKRPVLEARWAPTVKDDRGNFYFSSSLAPGPDNLNTLYLYNYVRGQLVDIPNVGAGAPSPHDEILLSIYSGSSSPTGSKLVLPAGGGVITDLDVNVTGGRVSTGIYSASFAATGSLEKVFDVWHSGSTEYFTSSYAPKKLVAYSNAPTFDFVTNVTNLKPKYSRSEKARMRLFVRPKNWNPNIYNIATATTPNETIISASYKIIRLTDNLEVISYGTGSDTSTYLSYDVSGNYFDVDMEMLEADYSYGMKLAFYNNSINTWVEQPYIFRFRVEEDVR
;
A
#
# COMPACT_ATOMS: atom_id res chain seq x y z
N MET A 1 -9.07 -1.46 7.59
CA MET A 1 -8.90 -1.34 6.13
C MET A 1 -7.42 -1.33 5.81
N PRO A 2 -6.93 -2.14 4.88
CA PRO A 2 -5.49 -2.40 4.72
C PRO A 2 -4.77 -1.51 3.70
N ILE A 3 -5.50 -0.67 2.97
CA ILE A 3 -4.96 0.22 1.93
C ILE A 3 -5.61 1.59 2.09
N LYS A 4 -4.79 2.65 2.01
CA LYS A 4 -5.27 4.02 1.88
C LYS A 4 -4.47 4.75 0.82
N ARG A 5 -5.14 5.57 0.01
CA ARG A 5 -4.57 6.31 -1.11
C ARG A 5 -4.56 7.80 -0.85
N PHE A 6 -3.44 8.44 -1.16
CA PHE A 6 -3.24 9.88 -1.11
C PHE A 6 -2.79 10.33 -2.48
N PHE A 7 -3.65 11.03 -3.20
CA PHE A 7 -3.33 11.53 -4.53
C PHE A 7 -2.34 12.70 -4.46
N ALA A 8 -1.56 12.88 -5.52
CA ALA A 8 -0.64 14.00 -5.61
C ALA A 8 -1.36 15.34 -5.42
N SER A 9 -0.74 16.23 -4.64
CA SER A 9 -1.23 17.59 -4.38
C SER A 9 -0.74 18.59 -5.42
N LYS A 10 0.44 18.32 -6.00
CA LYS A 10 1.06 19.08 -7.09
C LYS A 10 1.81 18.14 -8.01
N ASP A 11 1.83 18.45 -9.28
CA ASP A 11 2.75 17.84 -10.23
C ASP A 11 3.10 18.80 -11.37
N ASN A 12 4.23 18.56 -12.02
CA ASN A 12 4.70 19.37 -13.13
C ASN A 12 5.73 18.60 -13.96
N THR A 13 5.93 19.01 -15.20
CA THR A 13 7.06 18.62 -16.03
C THR A 13 7.89 19.87 -16.36
N ILE A 14 9.19 19.77 -16.15
CA ILE A 14 10.17 20.82 -16.47
C ILE A 14 11.14 20.34 -17.54
N THR A 15 11.57 21.21 -18.46
CA THR A 15 12.38 20.80 -19.61
C THR A 15 13.39 21.85 -20.05
N ASN A 16 14.51 21.38 -20.63
CA ASN A 16 15.47 22.22 -21.38
C ASN A 16 15.42 21.95 -22.90
N ALA A 17 14.34 21.36 -23.39
CA ALA A 17 14.17 21.05 -24.81
C ALA A 17 14.37 22.27 -25.73
N MET A 18 14.71 22.01 -26.98
CA MET A 18 14.82 23.06 -27.98
C MET A 18 13.44 23.55 -28.40
N SER A 19 13.27 24.85 -28.54
CA SER A 19 12.06 25.44 -29.10
C SER A 19 11.92 25.07 -30.58
N PRO A 20 10.70 24.81 -31.07
CA PRO A 20 10.47 24.44 -32.48
C PRO A 20 10.79 25.55 -33.47
N ALA A 21 11.02 26.78 -33.04
CA ALA A 21 11.48 27.85 -33.90
C ALA A 21 12.94 27.61 -34.34
N LEU A 22 13.12 26.77 -35.33
CA LEU A 22 14.42 26.33 -35.87
C LEU A 22 15.33 27.47 -36.36
N THR A 23 14.81 28.69 -36.55
CA THR A 23 15.58 29.87 -36.95
C THR A 23 16.32 30.54 -35.79
N THR A 24 15.97 30.25 -34.55
CA THR A 24 16.64 30.72 -33.35
C THR A 24 16.78 29.53 -32.42
N THR A 25 18.01 29.12 -32.14
CA THR A 25 18.34 28.03 -31.21
C THR A 25 17.97 28.47 -29.78
N ARG A 26 16.69 28.46 -29.46
CA ARG A 26 16.18 28.80 -28.12
C ARG A 26 15.74 27.52 -27.42
N ARG A 27 15.99 27.46 -26.13
CA ARG A 27 15.48 26.40 -25.27
C ARG A 27 14.20 26.84 -24.60
N ALA A 28 13.30 25.89 -24.41
CA ALA A 28 12.01 26.10 -23.74
C ALA A 28 12.12 25.99 -22.22
N THR A 29 13.20 26.51 -21.64
CA THR A 29 13.52 26.41 -20.20
C THR A 29 12.55 27.16 -19.30
N GLY A 30 11.73 28.05 -19.85
CA GLY A 30 10.65 28.74 -19.15
C GLY A 30 9.32 28.01 -19.16
N SER A 31 9.20 26.88 -19.87
CA SER A 31 7.94 26.15 -20.02
C SER A 31 7.51 25.48 -18.73
N ASN A 32 6.21 25.56 -18.44
CA ASN A 32 5.54 24.97 -17.29
C ASN A 32 4.36 24.10 -17.76
N MET A 33 4.20 22.93 -17.16
CA MET A 33 3.19 21.91 -17.51
C MET A 33 2.31 21.52 -16.32
N GLY A 34 2.12 22.39 -15.34
CA GLY A 34 1.42 22.09 -14.09
C GLY A 34 -0.08 21.76 -14.25
N ALA A 35 -0.69 22.09 -15.40
CA ALA A 35 -2.06 21.73 -15.70
C ALA A 35 -2.21 20.66 -16.78
N ALA A 36 -1.10 20.08 -17.28
CA ALA A 36 -1.13 19.06 -18.31
C ALA A 36 -1.73 17.73 -17.82
N ASP A 37 -2.36 16.96 -18.72
CA ASP A 37 -2.96 15.66 -18.43
C ASP A 37 -1.93 14.56 -18.17
N VAL A 38 -0.69 14.77 -18.63
CA VAL A 38 0.41 13.81 -18.56
C VAL A 38 1.66 14.46 -18.01
N LEU A 39 2.43 13.67 -17.31
CA LEU A 39 3.80 13.98 -16.92
C LEU A 39 4.75 13.28 -17.88
N GLU A 40 5.82 13.96 -18.27
CA GLU A 40 6.78 13.40 -19.22
C GLU A 40 8.22 13.57 -18.76
N THR A 41 8.98 12.49 -18.84
CA THR A 41 10.45 12.57 -18.77
C THR A 41 11.04 12.01 -20.06
N PHE A 42 11.99 12.72 -20.61
CA PHE A 42 12.75 12.26 -21.76
C PHE A 42 14.23 12.64 -21.64
N SER A 43 15.04 11.92 -22.40
CA SER A 43 16.46 12.19 -22.58
C SER A 43 16.80 11.97 -24.03
N ILE A 44 17.20 13.03 -24.72
CA ILE A 44 17.48 13.02 -26.14
C ILE A 44 18.87 13.62 -26.36
N TYR A 45 19.68 12.88 -27.13
CA TYR A 45 20.99 13.32 -27.58
C TYR A 45 21.06 13.32 -29.11
N GLY A 46 21.65 14.35 -29.70
CA GLY A 46 21.99 14.39 -31.12
C GLY A 46 20.95 15.01 -32.05
N GLN A 47 19.90 15.68 -31.55
CA GLN A 47 18.94 16.38 -32.40
C GLN A 47 19.46 17.72 -32.95
N ALA A 48 20.33 18.41 -32.21
CA ALA A 48 20.96 19.61 -32.70
C ALA A 48 22.17 19.28 -33.57
N SER A 49 22.53 20.18 -34.48
CA SER A 49 23.67 20.03 -35.39
C SER A 49 24.93 19.62 -34.61
N SER A 50 25.66 18.62 -35.14
CA SER A 50 26.89 18.09 -34.54
C SER A 50 28.00 19.09 -34.28
N SER A 51 27.92 20.28 -34.88
CA SER A 51 28.86 21.39 -34.68
C SER A 51 28.58 22.21 -33.41
N SER A 52 27.43 22.02 -32.77
CA SER A 52 27.01 22.88 -31.67
C SER A 52 27.30 22.31 -30.28
N GLY A 53 27.63 21.05 -30.12
CA GLY A 53 27.87 20.43 -28.81
C GLY A 53 26.69 20.50 -27.82
N LEU A 54 25.56 21.07 -28.21
CA LEU A 54 24.40 21.38 -27.37
C LEU A 54 23.21 20.50 -27.71
N SER A 55 23.46 19.22 -27.86
CA SER A 55 22.41 18.29 -28.28
C SER A 55 21.62 17.71 -27.11
N GLN A 56 21.95 18.06 -25.87
CA GLN A 56 21.22 17.57 -24.69
C GLN A 56 19.85 18.21 -24.60
N GLU A 57 18.81 17.35 -24.64
CA GLU A 57 17.42 17.73 -24.33
C GLU A 57 16.88 16.79 -23.26
N LEU A 58 16.49 17.36 -22.13
CA LEU A 58 16.00 16.64 -20.97
C LEU A 58 14.65 17.16 -20.53
N SER A 59 13.84 16.28 -19.98
CA SER A 59 12.72 16.69 -19.12
C SER A 59 12.71 15.88 -17.84
N ARG A 60 12.15 16.44 -16.79
CA ARG A 60 12.01 15.83 -15.47
C ARG A 60 10.63 16.10 -14.92
N MET A 61 10.08 15.13 -14.20
CA MET A 61 8.79 15.26 -13.52
C MET A 61 9.01 15.66 -12.08
N LEU A 62 8.15 16.54 -11.56
CA LEU A 62 8.09 16.93 -10.16
C LEU A 62 6.73 16.51 -9.61
N ILE A 63 6.69 15.87 -8.45
CA ILE A 63 5.44 15.37 -7.84
C ILE A 63 5.50 15.56 -6.34
N GLN A 64 4.44 16.10 -5.74
CA GLN A 64 4.33 16.27 -4.28
C GLN A 64 3.05 15.64 -3.75
N PHE A 65 3.14 15.01 -2.58
CA PHE A 65 2.02 14.37 -1.89
C PHE A 65 1.64 15.11 -0.60
N PRO A 66 0.35 15.05 -0.16
CA PRO A 66 -0.12 15.74 1.02
C PRO A 66 0.27 15.00 2.31
N ILE A 67 1.51 15.15 2.79
CA ILE A 67 2.03 14.44 3.96
C ILE A 67 1.28 14.81 5.26
N ASP A 68 0.75 16.02 5.36
CA ASP A 68 -0.11 16.42 6.48
C ASP A 68 -1.36 15.54 6.59
N ALA A 69 -1.95 15.14 5.44
CA ALA A 69 -3.07 14.22 5.41
C ALA A 69 -2.65 12.79 5.83
N VAL A 70 -1.43 12.36 5.47
CA VAL A 70 -0.87 11.08 5.91
C VAL A 70 -0.65 11.07 7.43
N SER A 71 -0.03 12.12 7.96
CA SER A 71 0.21 12.30 9.40
C SER A 71 -1.10 12.36 10.19
N SER A 72 -2.09 13.11 9.69
CA SER A 72 -3.44 13.18 10.28
C SER A 72 -4.14 11.82 10.30
N ALA A 73 -4.03 11.04 9.20
CA ALA A 73 -4.59 9.70 9.13
C ALA A 73 -3.93 8.73 10.13
N ARG A 74 -2.62 8.89 10.38
CA ARG A 74 -1.89 8.14 11.42
C ARG A 74 -2.37 8.51 12.82
N THR A 75 -2.46 9.80 13.11
CA THR A 75 -2.94 10.31 14.40
C THR A 75 -4.38 9.86 14.70
N ALA A 76 -5.22 9.82 13.67
CA ALA A 76 -6.59 9.32 13.77
C ALA A 76 -6.69 7.78 13.84
N GLY A 77 -5.56 7.05 13.78
CA GLY A 77 -5.54 5.59 13.78
C GLY A 77 -6.11 4.95 12.51
N THR A 78 -6.28 5.72 11.43
CA THR A 78 -6.77 5.20 10.15
C THR A 78 -5.69 4.40 9.40
N ILE A 79 -4.43 4.76 9.59
CA ILE A 79 -3.25 3.99 9.16
C ILE A 79 -2.42 3.65 10.39
N PRO A 80 -1.71 2.52 10.41
CA PRO A 80 -0.88 2.10 11.53
C PRO A 80 0.29 3.05 11.83
N ALA A 81 0.98 2.76 12.93
CA ALA A 81 2.22 3.42 13.31
C ALA A 81 3.35 3.13 12.29
N SER A 82 4.46 3.87 12.44
CA SER A 82 5.69 3.59 11.70
C SER A 82 6.17 2.16 11.98
N GLY A 83 6.64 1.47 10.95
CA GLY A 83 7.05 0.08 11.01
C GLY A 83 5.96 -0.93 10.61
N ASP A 84 4.68 -0.59 10.80
CA ASP A 84 3.55 -1.47 10.48
C ASP A 84 2.84 -1.08 9.18
N VAL A 85 3.32 -0.07 8.48
CA VAL A 85 2.77 0.42 7.21
C VAL A 85 3.89 0.63 6.20
N SER A 86 3.64 0.25 4.96
CA SER A 86 4.54 0.52 3.82
C SER A 86 3.89 1.49 2.85
N PHE A 87 4.68 2.41 2.32
CA PHE A 87 4.22 3.42 1.36
C PHE A 87 4.79 3.16 -0.02
N TYR A 88 3.91 3.14 -1.01
CA TYR A 88 4.27 2.90 -2.40
C TYR A 88 3.90 4.09 -3.27
N LEU A 89 4.88 4.59 -4.03
CA LEU A 89 4.62 5.51 -5.14
C LEU A 89 4.06 4.70 -6.32
N LYS A 90 2.86 5.05 -6.77
CA LYS A 90 2.25 4.47 -7.97
C LYS A 90 2.05 5.55 -9.02
N MET A 91 2.55 5.28 -10.21
CA MET A 91 2.32 6.11 -11.40
C MET A 91 1.96 5.20 -12.56
N PHE A 92 0.96 5.57 -13.31
CA PHE A 92 0.39 4.74 -14.36
C PHE A 92 0.84 5.23 -15.73
N ASN A 93 1.31 4.31 -16.55
CA ASN A 93 1.80 4.60 -17.88
C ASN A 93 0.75 5.28 -18.75
N ALA A 94 1.11 6.41 -19.33
CA ALA A 94 0.38 7.05 -20.42
C ALA A 94 1.00 6.66 -21.77
N LYS A 95 0.21 6.71 -22.83
CA LYS A 95 0.68 6.34 -24.17
C LYS A 95 1.81 7.26 -24.63
N HIS A 96 2.91 6.68 -25.04
CA HIS A 96 4.08 7.38 -25.59
C HIS A 96 4.73 6.57 -26.72
N ALA A 97 5.67 7.16 -27.42
CA ALA A 97 6.49 6.47 -28.41
C ALA A 97 7.41 5.43 -27.71
N PHE A 98 7.82 4.41 -28.46
CA PHE A 98 8.82 3.47 -27.95
C PHE A 98 10.19 4.14 -27.86
N THR A 99 10.89 3.86 -26.78
CA THR A 99 12.27 4.25 -26.56
C THR A 99 13.23 3.37 -27.37
N LEU A 100 14.44 3.88 -27.61
CA LEU A 100 15.56 3.12 -28.15
C LEU A 100 16.81 3.41 -27.31
N PRO A 101 17.31 2.46 -26.51
CA PRO A 101 16.79 1.11 -26.26
C PRO A 101 15.47 1.10 -25.47
N ARG A 102 14.77 -0.04 -25.44
CA ARG A 102 13.47 -0.17 -24.76
C ARG A 102 13.60 -0.23 -23.24
N SER A 103 14.67 -0.85 -22.75
CA SER A 103 14.94 -0.96 -21.33
C SER A 103 15.66 0.28 -20.80
N PHE A 104 15.20 0.78 -19.66
CA PHE A 104 15.79 1.93 -18.99
C PHE A 104 15.42 1.93 -17.49
N THR A 105 16.03 2.83 -16.76
CA THR A 105 15.78 2.99 -15.32
C THR A 105 15.51 4.45 -15.01
N LEU A 106 14.46 4.72 -14.24
CA LEU A 106 14.16 6.03 -13.69
C LEU A 106 14.65 6.11 -12.24
N SER A 107 15.23 7.24 -11.89
CA SER A 107 15.55 7.62 -10.51
C SER A 107 14.38 8.43 -9.95
N VAL A 108 14.02 8.16 -8.70
CA VAL A 108 13.03 8.91 -7.92
C VAL A 108 13.77 9.53 -6.74
N LEU A 109 13.99 10.83 -6.78
CA LEU A 109 14.80 11.55 -5.78
C LEU A 109 13.97 12.60 -5.05
N PRO A 110 14.11 12.74 -3.71
CA PRO A 110 13.46 13.81 -2.98
C PRO A 110 14.03 15.17 -3.36
N LEU A 111 13.13 16.13 -3.51
CA LEU A 111 13.49 17.53 -3.77
C LEU A 111 13.94 18.22 -2.48
N SER A 112 14.92 19.11 -2.58
CA SER A 112 15.48 19.84 -1.45
C SER A 112 14.88 21.24 -1.25
N GLN A 113 14.08 21.72 -2.22
CA GLN A 113 13.47 23.05 -2.17
C GLN A 113 11.99 23.01 -2.57
N SER A 114 11.22 23.94 -1.99
CA SER A 114 9.82 24.14 -2.37
C SER A 114 9.69 24.70 -3.78
N TRP A 115 8.60 24.34 -4.46
CA TRP A 115 8.34 24.74 -5.83
C TRP A 115 6.85 25.05 -6.06
N GLU A 116 6.57 25.79 -7.13
CA GLU A 116 5.23 26.14 -7.57
C GLU A 116 4.80 25.25 -8.74
N GLU A 117 3.56 24.78 -8.77
CA GLU A 117 3.04 23.90 -9.82
C GLU A 117 2.88 24.64 -11.16
N GLY A 118 2.23 25.80 -11.12
CA GLY A 118 1.88 26.55 -12.32
C GLY A 118 0.61 26.04 -13.01
N VAL A 119 0.34 26.58 -14.20
CA VAL A 119 -0.90 26.34 -14.97
C VAL A 119 -0.67 26.07 -16.46
N GLY A 120 0.56 25.81 -16.86
CA GLY A 120 0.91 25.46 -18.25
C GLY A 120 0.30 24.12 -18.66
N LEU A 121 -0.07 23.99 -19.95
CA LEU A 121 -0.86 22.85 -20.45
C LEU A 121 -0.10 21.93 -21.39
N ASP A 122 0.86 22.45 -22.17
CA ASP A 122 1.35 21.72 -23.33
C ASP A 122 2.87 21.79 -23.49
N MET A 123 3.45 20.64 -23.84
CA MET A 123 4.84 20.51 -24.24
C MET A 123 5.04 20.50 -25.77
N GLU A 124 3.99 20.33 -26.56
CA GLU A 124 4.12 20.13 -28.02
C GLU A 124 4.79 21.32 -28.70
N GLU A 125 4.44 22.54 -28.29
CA GLU A 125 5.05 23.75 -28.81
C GLU A 125 6.06 24.38 -27.86
N TYR A 126 6.20 23.82 -26.65
CA TYR A 126 7.02 24.33 -25.55
C TYR A 126 6.75 25.82 -25.24
N LEU A 127 5.53 26.23 -25.48
CA LEU A 127 5.07 27.57 -25.19
C LEU A 127 4.51 27.59 -23.78
N ASP A 128 5.15 28.33 -22.90
CA ASP A 128 4.55 28.66 -21.63
C ASP A 128 3.44 29.70 -21.87
N ILE A 129 2.19 29.25 -21.70
CA ILE A 129 1.02 30.11 -21.79
C ILE A 129 0.73 30.82 -20.47
N THR A 130 1.52 30.60 -19.43
CA THR A 130 1.39 31.32 -18.17
C THR A 130 1.85 32.75 -18.34
N TYR A 131 0.89 33.67 -18.27
CA TYR A 131 1.09 35.10 -18.56
C TYR A 131 2.08 35.81 -17.62
N ASP A 132 2.34 35.29 -16.44
CA ASP A 132 3.11 35.95 -15.40
C ASP A 132 4.34 35.17 -14.94
N SER A 133 4.75 34.16 -15.67
CA SER A 133 5.86 33.26 -15.31
C SER A 133 5.64 32.56 -13.96
N SER A 134 4.39 32.31 -13.57
CA SER A 134 4.07 31.52 -12.38
C SER A 134 4.38 30.05 -12.62
N GLY A 135 4.76 29.35 -11.55
CA GLY A 135 5.09 27.95 -11.62
C GLY A 135 6.58 27.67 -11.82
N SER A 136 6.96 26.42 -11.55
CA SER A 136 8.32 25.96 -11.75
C SER A 136 8.58 25.60 -13.21
N ASN A 137 9.82 25.79 -13.62
CA ASN A 137 10.35 25.43 -14.93
C ASN A 137 11.79 24.90 -14.76
N TRP A 138 12.51 24.72 -15.85
CA TRP A 138 13.87 24.18 -15.80
C TRP A 138 14.86 25.04 -15.00
N ILE A 139 14.70 26.37 -15.02
CA ILE A 139 15.59 27.33 -14.36
C ILE A 139 15.03 27.76 -13.00
N ASN A 140 13.73 27.97 -12.90
CA ASN A 140 13.10 28.53 -11.72
C ASN A 140 12.21 27.49 -11.01
N ARG A 141 12.25 27.50 -9.68
CA ARG A 141 11.35 26.72 -8.81
C ARG A 141 10.00 27.41 -8.55
N GLY A 142 9.91 28.67 -8.92
CA GLY A 142 8.74 29.53 -8.82
C GLY A 142 9.06 30.94 -9.28
N LYS A 143 8.05 31.80 -9.31
CA LYS A 143 8.21 33.19 -9.79
C LYS A 143 9.32 33.93 -9.02
N GLY A 144 10.35 34.36 -9.75
CA GLY A 144 11.47 35.11 -9.18
C GLY A 144 12.43 34.33 -8.27
N SER A 145 12.30 33.01 -8.24
CA SER A 145 13.12 32.10 -7.41
C SER A 145 13.73 31.01 -8.26
N ALA A 146 15.05 31.04 -8.48
CA ALA A 146 15.75 30.03 -9.26
C ALA A 146 16.02 28.75 -8.44
N TRP A 147 16.18 27.62 -9.14
CA TRP A 147 16.86 26.45 -8.60
C TRP A 147 18.33 26.77 -8.38
N ALA A 148 19.00 26.10 -7.46
CA ALA A 148 20.45 26.21 -7.30
C ALA A 148 21.19 25.61 -8.52
N LEU A 149 20.62 24.52 -9.07
CA LEU A 149 21.05 23.91 -10.33
C LEU A 149 19.86 23.77 -11.28
N PRO A 150 20.04 24.00 -12.60
CA PRO A 150 18.98 23.77 -13.58
C PRO A 150 18.46 22.32 -13.52
N GLY A 151 17.16 22.14 -13.71
CA GLY A 151 16.55 20.81 -13.71
C GLY A 151 16.18 20.28 -12.33
N ALA A 152 16.02 21.16 -11.35
CA ALA A 152 15.64 20.96 -9.95
C ALA A 152 16.79 20.56 -9.00
N ASP A 153 16.57 20.86 -7.72
CA ASP A 153 17.52 20.58 -6.65
C ASP A 153 17.08 19.36 -5.85
N TYR A 154 17.99 18.41 -5.69
CA TYR A 154 17.73 17.14 -5.03
C TYR A 154 18.48 17.01 -3.70
N VAL A 155 17.95 16.20 -2.81
CA VAL A 155 18.64 15.83 -1.58
C VAL A 155 19.79 14.89 -1.94
N THR A 156 21.00 15.23 -1.53
CA THR A 156 22.25 14.48 -1.84
C THR A 156 22.66 13.50 -0.76
N SER A 157 21.85 13.33 0.28
CA SER A 157 22.10 12.37 1.36
C SER A 157 22.16 10.94 0.82
N SER A 158 23.15 10.16 1.25
CA SER A 158 23.31 8.77 0.85
C SER A 158 22.11 7.88 1.22
N ALA A 159 21.33 8.25 2.23
CA ALA A 159 20.13 7.55 2.63
C ALA A 159 19.00 7.64 1.58
N PHE A 160 18.99 8.72 0.79
CA PHE A 160 17.94 9.02 -0.19
C PHE A 160 18.51 9.20 -1.60
N SER A 161 19.62 8.58 -1.90
CA SER A 161 20.28 8.66 -3.22
C SER A 161 19.52 7.86 -4.28
N SER A 162 19.85 8.10 -5.56
CA SER A 162 19.28 7.37 -6.71
C SER A 162 19.47 5.85 -6.65
N VAL A 163 20.42 5.37 -5.88
CA VAL A 163 20.64 3.93 -5.68
C VAL A 163 19.51 3.28 -4.90
N ASN A 164 18.84 4.04 -4.01
CA ASN A 164 17.80 3.52 -3.14
C ASN A 164 16.41 3.55 -3.78
N TYR A 165 16.14 4.53 -4.66
CA TYR A 165 14.80 4.70 -5.26
C TYR A 165 14.88 4.73 -6.78
N THR A 166 14.87 3.54 -7.36
CA THR A 166 14.90 3.36 -8.82
C THR A 166 13.76 2.48 -9.28
N ALA A 167 13.22 2.79 -10.46
CA ALA A 167 12.23 1.99 -11.16
C ALA A 167 12.80 1.56 -12.51
N SER A 168 12.96 0.26 -12.72
CA SER A 168 13.45 -0.31 -13.98
C SER A 168 12.31 -0.73 -14.89
N PHE A 169 12.50 -0.53 -16.17
CA PHE A 169 11.53 -0.83 -17.24
C PHE A 169 12.21 -1.75 -18.26
N ASP A 170 11.60 -2.87 -18.54
CA ASP A 170 12.10 -3.83 -19.54
C ASP A 170 11.52 -3.57 -20.93
N LEU A 171 10.26 -3.19 -20.98
CA LEU A 171 9.51 -2.94 -22.22
C LEU A 171 9.21 -1.46 -22.46
N GLY A 172 9.35 -0.63 -21.44
CA GLY A 172 9.19 0.82 -21.49
C GLY A 172 7.77 1.33 -21.23
N TYR A 173 6.78 0.46 -21.07
CA TYR A 173 5.38 0.86 -20.84
C TYR A 173 4.81 0.38 -19.50
N GLU A 174 5.66 -0.12 -18.62
CA GLU A 174 5.27 -0.56 -17.27
C GLU A 174 4.87 0.65 -16.40
N ASP A 175 4.07 0.38 -15.38
CA ASP A 175 3.73 1.32 -14.34
C ASP A 175 4.84 1.39 -13.28
N ILE A 176 4.90 2.49 -12.53
CA ILE A 176 5.71 2.55 -11.30
C ILE A 176 4.89 2.02 -10.13
N ASN A 177 5.50 1.14 -9.34
CA ASN A 177 5.01 0.68 -8.04
C ASN A 177 6.24 0.51 -7.11
N LEU A 178 6.73 1.63 -6.61
CA LEU A 178 8.02 1.73 -5.89
C LEU A 178 7.79 1.94 -4.41
N ASN A 179 8.43 1.12 -3.58
CA ASN A 179 8.42 1.32 -2.13
C ASN A 179 9.30 2.54 -1.78
N ILE A 180 8.69 3.54 -1.15
CA ILE A 180 9.34 4.77 -0.68
C ILE A 180 9.04 5.01 0.81
N THR A 181 8.84 3.95 1.57
CA THR A 181 8.43 4.01 2.98
C THR A 181 9.37 4.89 3.80
N ASP A 182 10.68 4.67 3.70
CA ASP A 182 11.66 5.42 4.49
C ASP A 182 11.61 6.93 4.19
N LEU A 183 11.37 7.28 2.92
CA LEU A 183 11.24 8.67 2.50
C LEU A 183 9.97 9.31 3.07
N VAL A 184 8.84 8.60 3.03
CA VAL A 184 7.58 9.10 3.60
C VAL A 184 7.67 9.25 5.11
N GLU A 185 8.32 8.32 5.80
CA GLU A 185 8.56 8.41 7.24
C GLU A 185 9.45 9.60 7.58
N ALA A 186 10.49 9.88 6.78
CA ALA A 186 11.33 11.06 6.95
C ALA A 186 10.54 12.37 6.76
N TRP A 187 9.61 12.42 5.80
CA TRP A 187 8.73 13.58 5.63
C TRP A 187 7.74 13.76 6.79
N ILE A 188 7.21 12.67 7.35
CA ILE A 188 6.33 12.74 8.54
C ILE A 188 7.09 13.25 9.76
N LEU A 189 8.37 12.89 9.91
CA LEU A 189 9.24 13.39 10.98
C LEU A 189 9.53 14.88 10.82
N GLY A 190 9.67 15.37 9.59
CA GLY A 190 10.05 16.75 9.29
C GLY A 190 11.51 17.07 9.57
N SER A 191 12.04 18.11 8.93
CA SER A 191 13.47 18.49 9.00
C SER A 191 13.98 18.87 10.40
N ALA A 192 13.09 19.17 11.33
CA ALA A 192 13.45 19.50 12.71
C ALA A 192 13.90 18.27 13.53
N ALA A 193 13.57 17.07 13.09
CA ALA A 193 13.92 15.82 13.75
C ALA A 193 15.13 15.14 13.08
N ALA A 194 15.93 14.43 13.86
CA ALA A 194 17.06 13.65 13.32
C ALA A 194 16.57 12.61 12.31
N GLY A 195 17.11 12.65 11.09
CA GLY A 195 16.69 11.77 9.98
C GLY A 195 15.42 12.23 9.26
N GLY A 196 14.81 13.34 9.66
CA GLY A 196 13.65 13.91 8.98
C GLY A 196 14.01 14.82 7.80
N LEU A 197 13.06 15.00 6.90
CA LEU A 197 13.15 15.89 5.73
C LEU A 197 11.89 16.74 5.60
N ASP A 198 12.03 17.94 5.03
CA ASP A 198 10.87 18.70 4.57
C ASP A 198 10.25 18.02 3.33
N ASN A 199 8.93 18.02 3.26
CA ASN A 199 8.23 17.47 2.11
C ASN A 199 8.14 18.51 0.99
N TYR A 200 9.03 18.42 0.04
CA TYR A 200 8.93 19.14 -1.25
C TYR A 200 8.59 18.19 -2.41
N GLY A 201 8.32 16.91 -2.10
CA GLY A 201 8.00 15.89 -3.09
C GLY A 201 9.23 15.24 -3.69
N VAL A 202 9.04 14.62 -4.84
CA VAL A 202 10.08 13.91 -5.59
C VAL A 202 10.21 14.45 -7.00
N GLY A 203 11.43 14.39 -7.54
CA GLY A 203 11.68 14.46 -8.96
C GLY A 203 11.91 13.08 -9.55
N VAL A 204 11.38 12.84 -10.75
CA VAL A 204 11.51 11.58 -11.49
C VAL A 204 12.19 11.86 -12.82
N HIS A 205 13.32 11.22 -13.06
CA HIS A 205 14.12 11.40 -14.27
C HIS A 205 14.95 10.15 -14.59
N PHE A 206 15.56 10.09 -15.76
CA PHE A 206 16.47 8.99 -16.12
C PHE A 206 17.71 9.00 -15.25
N THR A 207 18.35 7.85 -15.10
CA THR A 207 19.64 7.75 -14.40
C THR A 207 20.72 8.53 -15.15
N GLY A 208 21.77 8.97 -14.47
CA GLY A 208 22.83 9.77 -15.07
C GLY A 208 23.47 9.15 -16.30
N SER A 209 23.63 7.82 -16.35
CA SER A 209 24.14 7.10 -17.53
C SER A 209 23.18 7.07 -18.73
N GLN A 210 21.91 7.38 -18.51
CA GLN A 210 20.86 7.40 -19.52
C GLN A 210 20.43 8.82 -19.90
N GLU A 211 20.66 9.81 -19.04
CA GLU A 211 20.54 11.21 -19.42
C GLU A 211 21.62 11.55 -20.47
N ALA A 212 21.27 12.43 -21.40
CA ALA A 212 22.14 12.77 -22.52
C ALA A 212 23.49 13.34 -22.06
N TYR A 213 24.56 12.88 -22.73
CA TYR A 213 25.91 13.36 -22.51
C TYR A 213 26.02 14.87 -22.70
N TYR A 214 26.76 15.53 -21.82
CA TYR A 214 27.26 16.88 -21.99
C TYR A 214 28.54 17.05 -21.18
N SER A 215 29.58 17.61 -21.83
CA SER A 215 30.84 17.95 -21.17
C SER A 215 31.08 19.46 -21.21
N SER A 216 31.50 20.01 -20.11
CA SER A 216 31.89 21.40 -20.00
C SER A 216 33.09 21.79 -20.86
N SER A 217 33.86 20.80 -21.37
CA SER A 217 34.96 21.01 -22.30
C SER A 217 34.48 21.19 -23.75
N VAL A 218 33.22 20.90 -24.04
CA VAL A 218 32.61 21.20 -25.33
C VAL A 218 32.39 22.69 -25.39
N GLU A 219 33.10 23.38 -26.26
CA GLU A 219 33.03 24.82 -26.44
C GLU A 219 31.58 25.25 -26.71
N ALA A 220 31.15 26.18 -25.94
CA ALA A 220 29.83 26.78 -26.08
C ALA A 220 29.72 27.48 -27.44
N PRO A 221 28.84 27.08 -28.37
CA PRO A 221 28.74 27.76 -29.66
C PRO A 221 27.95 29.09 -29.55
N GLY A 222 28.63 30.18 -29.70
CA GLY A 222 28.08 31.48 -30.12
C GLY A 222 26.95 32.11 -29.28
N PRO A 223 26.35 33.22 -29.75
CA PRO A 223 25.45 34.06 -28.95
C PRO A 223 24.07 33.47 -28.62
N PHE A 224 23.80 32.22 -28.99
CA PHE A 224 22.53 31.53 -28.74
C PHE A 224 22.59 30.51 -27.59
N GLN A 225 23.66 30.55 -26.81
CA GLN A 225 23.79 29.68 -25.65
C GLN A 225 23.12 30.31 -24.45
N TYR A 226 22.19 29.55 -23.93
CA TYR A 226 21.74 29.76 -22.57
C TYR A 226 22.67 28.95 -21.65
N GLU A 227 23.77 29.58 -21.23
CA GLU A 227 24.59 29.09 -20.13
C GLU A 227 23.67 28.78 -18.96
N GLY A 228 23.88 27.62 -18.33
CA GLY A 228 23.06 27.17 -17.21
C GLY A 228 21.78 26.39 -17.55
N SER A 229 21.47 26.18 -18.84
CA SER A 229 20.30 25.37 -19.23
C SER A 229 20.63 23.90 -19.49
N VAL A 230 21.90 23.52 -19.53
CA VAL A 230 22.39 22.15 -19.72
C VAL A 230 23.06 21.63 -18.46
N ILE A 231 23.02 20.31 -18.28
CA ILE A 231 23.62 19.66 -17.12
C ILE A 231 24.90 18.98 -17.57
N VAL A 232 26.02 19.25 -16.87
CA VAL A 232 27.29 18.56 -17.12
C VAL A 232 27.11 17.07 -16.75
N ASN A 233 27.24 16.21 -17.75
CA ASN A 233 27.07 14.76 -17.62
C ASN A 233 28.05 14.02 -18.53
N PRO A 234 29.34 13.92 -18.16
CA PRO A 234 30.37 13.32 -19.00
C PRO A 234 30.20 11.79 -19.15
N ASP A 235 29.46 11.16 -18.26
CA ASP A 235 29.16 9.72 -18.28
C ASP A 235 27.79 9.42 -18.92
N GLY A 236 27.16 10.42 -19.52
CA GLY A 236 25.84 10.32 -20.12
C GLY A 236 25.81 9.58 -21.45
N SER A 237 24.62 9.29 -21.91
CA SER A 237 24.40 8.60 -23.19
C SER A 237 24.63 9.52 -24.38
N THR A 238 25.40 9.05 -25.36
CA THR A 238 25.68 9.76 -26.62
C THR A 238 24.78 9.32 -27.77
N VAL A 239 23.96 8.28 -27.59
CA VAL A 239 23.09 7.71 -28.64
C VAL A 239 21.84 7.14 -28.02
N SER A 240 20.89 7.98 -27.64
CA SER A 240 19.65 7.47 -27.06
C SER A 240 18.48 8.41 -27.27
N TYR A 241 17.31 7.80 -27.36
CA TYR A 241 16.02 8.47 -27.35
C TYR A 241 15.17 7.78 -26.30
N TYR A 242 15.27 8.24 -25.06
CA TYR A 242 14.42 7.73 -23.99
C TYR A 242 13.25 8.68 -23.79
N THR A 243 12.06 8.13 -23.70
CA THR A 243 10.87 8.88 -23.30
C THR A 243 9.97 8.02 -22.44
N LYS A 244 9.35 8.62 -21.42
CA LYS A 244 8.36 7.99 -20.57
C LYS A 244 7.30 8.99 -20.16
N LYS A 245 6.03 8.58 -20.31
CA LYS A 245 4.88 9.37 -19.90
C LYS A 245 4.06 8.65 -18.85
N PHE A 246 3.59 9.41 -17.87
CA PHE A 246 2.61 8.95 -16.88
C PHE A 246 1.43 9.91 -16.87
N PHE A 247 0.27 9.42 -16.42
CA PHE A 247 -0.85 10.31 -16.18
C PHE A 247 -0.53 11.26 -15.03
N SER A 248 -0.96 12.52 -15.15
CA SER A 248 -0.80 13.55 -14.13
C SER A 248 -1.99 13.56 -13.15
N ARG A 249 -1.91 14.39 -12.10
CA ARG A 249 -3.01 14.61 -11.18
C ARG A 249 -4.23 15.29 -11.82
N SER A 250 -4.01 16.03 -12.91
CA SER A 250 -5.04 16.72 -13.68
C SER A 250 -5.78 15.80 -14.65
N SER A 251 -5.31 14.57 -14.83
CA SER A 251 -5.93 13.59 -15.72
C SER A 251 -7.39 13.31 -15.36
N GLU A 252 -8.25 13.15 -16.37
CA GLU A 252 -9.64 12.70 -16.20
C GLU A 252 -9.76 11.29 -15.62
N TYR A 253 -8.73 10.43 -15.82
CA TYR A 253 -8.73 9.05 -15.36
C TYR A 253 -8.40 8.95 -13.87
N PHE A 254 -9.41 8.98 -13.01
CA PHE A 254 -9.27 8.99 -11.55
C PHE A 254 -8.27 7.96 -11.00
N PHE A 255 -8.35 6.69 -11.46
CA PHE A 255 -7.48 5.62 -10.95
C PHE A 255 -6.06 5.65 -11.51
N LYS A 256 -5.77 6.52 -12.49
CA LYS A 256 -4.45 6.62 -13.12
C LYS A 256 -3.63 7.81 -12.64
N ARG A 257 -4.20 8.65 -11.79
CA ARG A 257 -3.49 9.78 -11.20
C ARG A 257 -2.34 9.29 -10.31
N PRO A 258 -1.22 10.04 -10.20
CA PRO A 258 -0.14 9.69 -9.28
C PRO A 258 -0.66 9.59 -7.86
N VAL A 259 -0.31 8.51 -7.18
CA VAL A 259 -0.83 8.22 -5.84
C VAL A 259 0.25 7.64 -4.94
N LEU A 260 0.26 8.11 -3.69
CA LEU A 260 0.97 7.48 -2.59
C LEU A 260 0.01 6.50 -1.92
N GLU A 261 0.30 5.21 -2.02
CA GLU A 261 -0.54 4.15 -1.46
C GLU A 261 0.08 3.59 -0.18
N ALA A 262 -0.58 3.82 0.95
CA ALA A 262 -0.25 3.20 2.22
C ALA A 262 -0.85 1.79 2.26
N ARG A 263 -0.03 0.78 2.57
CA ARG A 263 -0.43 -0.63 2.67
C ARG A 263 0.03 -1.21 3.99
N TRP A 264 -0.81 -2.02 4.61
CA TRP A 264 -0.45 -2.76 5.82
C TRP A 264 -1.18 -4.10 5.88
N ALA A 265 -0.73 -4.99 6.75
CA ALA A 265 -1.39 -6.26 6.98
C ALA A 265 -2.62 -6.06 7.88
N PRO A 266 -3.84 -6.28 7.40
CA PRO A 266 -5.04 -6.07 8.21
C PRO A 266 -5.40 -7.27 9.06
N THR A 267 -4.71 -8.39 8.88
CA THR A 267 -5.21 -9.70 9.27
C THR A 267 -5.30 -9.88 10.78
N VAL A 268 -6.52 -9.96 11.27
CA VAL A 268 -6.86 -10.46 12.59
C VAL A 268 -7.27 -11.91 12.41
N LYS A 269 -6.54 -12.83 13.04
CA LYS A 269 -6.77 -14.29 12.98
C LYS A 269 -7.17 -14.78 14.36
N ASP A 270 -8.46 -14.73 14.69
CA ASP A 270 -8.99 -15.21 15.97
C ASP A 270 -9.30 -16.71 15.86
N ASP A 271 -8.43 -17.51 16.43
CA ASP A 271 -8.52 -18.97 16.39
C ASP A 271 -9.58 -19.55 17.34
N ARG A 272 -10.39 -18.73 18.02
CA ARG A 272 -11.45 -19.24 18.90
C ARG A 272 -12.42 -20.18 18.18
N GLY A 273 -12.72 -19.91 16.92
CA GLY A 273 -13.51 -20.79 16.05
C GLY A 273 -12.71 -21.87 15.31
N ASN A 274 -11.38 -21.83 15.39
CA ASN A 274 -10.48 -22.73 14.66
C ASN A 274 -9.35 -23.27 15.55
N PHE A 275 -9.60 -23.38 16.84
CA PHE A 275 -8.62 -23.78 17.84
C PHE A 275 -8.32 -25.28 17.77
N TYR A 276 -7.01 -25.62 17.80
CA TYR A 276 -6.54 -26.99 17.87
C TYR A 276 -5.61 -27.18 19.06
N PHE A 277 -5.70 -28.32 19.73
CA PHE A 277 -4.67 -28.75 20.68
C PHE A 277 -3.37 -29.07 19.94
N SER A 278 -2.25 -28.82 20.62
CA SER A 278 -0.91 -29.04 20.08
C SER A 278 -0.69 -30.49 19.68
N SER A 279 0.01 -30.66 18.58
CA SER A 279 0.44 -31.95 18.06
C SER A 279 1.96 -32.05 18.09
N SER A 280 2.50 -33.17 18.57
CA SER A 280 3.94 -33.44 18.51
C SER A 280 4.45 -33.66 17.09
N LEU A 281 3.54 -33.80 16.12
CA LEU A 281 3.86 -33.94 14.69
C LEU A 281 3.98 -32.60 13.96
N ALA A 282 3.56 -31.50 14.59
CA ALA A 282 3.65 -30.16 14.04
C ALA A 282 4.84 -29.40 14.63
N PRO A 283 5.50 -28.53 13.84
CA PRO A 283 6.48 -27.59 14.37
C PRO A 283 5.88 -26.69 15.45
N GLY A 284 6.69 -26.24 16.41
CA GLY A 284 6.22 -25.40 17.51
C GLY A 284 5.38 -24.19 17.09
N PRO A 285 5.81 -23.39 16.09
CA PRO A 285 5.03 -22.25 15.60
C PRO A 285 3.65 -22.61 15.05
N ASP A 286 3.48 -23.78 14.44
CA ASP A 286 2.22 -24.25 13.86
C ASP A 286 1.22 -24.73 14.93
N ASN A 287 1.67 -24.93 16.16
CA ASN A 287 0.84 -25.27 17.31
C ASN A 287 0.24 -24.03 18.01
N LEU A 288 0.67 -22.83 17.65
CA LEU A 288 0.16 -21.61 18.26
C LEU A 288 -1.25 -21.30 17.77
N ASN A 289 -2.11 -21.00 18.74
CA ASN A 289 -3.42 -20.41 18.50
C ASN A 289 -3.42 -19.00 19.06
N THR A 290 -4.00 -18.06 18.34
CA THR A 290 -4.12 -16.67 18.79
C THR A 290 -5.56 -16.35 19.10
N LEU A 291 -5.85 -15.93 20.33
CA LEU A 291 -7.17 -15.45 20.73
C LEU A 291 -7.17 -13.93 20.85
N TYR A 292 -8.31 -13.32 20.58
CA TYR A 292 -8.49 -11.88 20.63
C TYR A 292 -9.56 -11.49 21.65
N LEU A 293 -9.28 -10.42 22.38
CA LEU A 293 -10.25 -9.69 23.18
C LEU A 293 -10.65 -8.40 22.47
N TYR A 294 -11.95 -8.18 22.31
CA TYR A 294 -12.52 -6.96 21.74
C TYR A 294 -13.27 -6.20 22.83
N ASN A 295 -12.76 -5.05 23.24
CA ASN A 295 -13.40 -4.23 24.26
C ASN A 295 -14.32 -3.20 23.59
N TYR A 296 -15.62 -3.44 23.64
CA TYR A 296 -16.65 -2.55 23.11
C TYR A 296 -17.31 -1.75 24.24
N VAL A 297 -17.30 -0.43 24.11
CA VAL A 297 -18.06 0.48 24.95
C VAL A 297 -19.06 1.23 24.07
N ARG A 298 -20.35 1.04 24.30
CA ARG A 298 -21.43 1.64 23.50
C ARG A 298 -21.29 1.39 21.99
N GLY A 299 -20.82 0.21 21.61
CA GLY A 299 -20.65 -0.18 20.21
C GLY A 299 -19.37 0.32 19.53
N GLN A 300 -18.51 1.01 20.25
CA GLN A 300 -17.19 1.45 19.75
C GLN A 300 -16.07 0.68 20.46
N LEU A 301 -15.01 0.38 19.71
CA LEU A 301 -13.79 -0.18 20.29
C LEU A 301 -13.07 0.90 21.09
N VAL A 302 -12.82 0.62 22.37
CA VAL A 302 -12.16 1.53 23.31
C VAL A 302 -11.14 0.76 24.12
N ASP A 303 -9.97 1.35 24.33
CA ASP A 303 -8.93 0.73 25.16
C ASP A 303 -9.41 0.56 26.61
N ILE A 304 -9.01 -0.55 27.23
CA ILE A 304 -9.20 -0.75 28.67
C ILE A 304 -8.25 0.22 29.39
N PRO A 305 -8.74 1.09 30.25
CA PRO A 305 -7.90 2.07 30.93
C PRO A 305 -6.75 1.42 31.70
N ASN A 306 -5.54 1.92 31.48
CA ASN A 306 -4.30 1.48 32.16
C ASN A 306 -3.93 0.00 31.94
N VAL A 307 -4.43 -0.64 30.90
CA VAL A 307 -4.13 -2.05 30.61
C VAL A 307 -3.49 -2.22 29.23
N GLY A 308 -2.41 -2.96 29.18
CA GLY A 308 -1.67 -3.30 27.98
C GLY A 308 -0.66 -2.24 27.55
N ALA A 309 0.24 -2.61 26.65
CA ALA A 309 1.25 -1.72 26.09
C ALA A 309 0.58 -0.54 25.37
N GLY A 310 1.07 0.69 25.59
CA GLY A 310 0.49 1.92 25.05
C GLY A 310 -0.49 2.63 26.00
N ALA A 311 -0.87 2.01 27.12
CA ALA A 311 -1.54 2.70 28.23
C ALA A 311 -0.55 3.62 28.99
N PRO A 312 -1.04 4.61 29.76
CA PRO A 312 -0.16 5.42 30.63
C PRO A 312 0.67 4.53 31.56
N SER A 313 1.95 4.83 31.71
CA SER A 313 2.85 4.08 32.56
C SER A 313 2.73 4.55 34.05
N PRO A 314 2.73 3.65 35.05
CA PRO A 314 2.74 2.19 34.89
C PRO A 314 1.39 1.65 34.42
N HIS A 315 1.41 0.64 33.59
CA HIS A 315 0.20 -0.03 33.09
C HIS A 315 0.18 -1.50 33.55
N ASP A 316 -1.02 -2.01 33.77
CA ASP A 316 -1.23 -3.41 34.10
C ASP A 316 -1.14 -4.30 32.87
N GLU A 317 -0.64 -5.51 33.04
CA GLU A 317 -0.61 -6.51 31.96
C GLU A 317 -2.00 -7.10 31.71
N ILE A 318 -2.35 -7.31 30.47
CA ILE A 318 -3.50 -8.13 30.10
C ILE A 318 -3.08 -9.59 30.07
N LEU A 319 -3.78 -10.40 30.82
CA LEU A 319 -3.49 -11.83 30.97
C LEU A 319 -4.63 -12.67 30.41
N LEU A 320 -4.28 -13.79 29.80
CA LEU A 320 -5.20 -14.82 29.34
C LEU A 320 -4.99 -16.09 30.15
N SER A 321 -6.05 -16.60 30.76
CA SER A 321 -6.09 -17.92 31.41
C SER A 321 -7.11 -18.82 30.72
N ILE A 322 -6.78 -20.09 30.52
CA ILE A 322 -7.68 -21.08 29.95
C ILE A 322 -8.13 -22.05 31.02
N TYR A 323 -9.43 -22.28 31.13
CA TYR A 323 -10.03 -23.18 32.10
C TYR A 323 -10.78 -24.32 31.43
N SER A 324 -10.78 -25.47 32.09
CA SER A 324 -11.74 -26.51 31.83
C SER A 324 -13.09 -26.20 32.49
N GLY A 325 -14.15 -26.81 32.00
CA GLY A 325 -15.49 -26.67 32.59
C GLY A 325 -16.58 -27.13 31.66
N SER A 326 -17.78 -27.31 32.18
CA SER A 326 -18.95 -27.71 31.38
C SER A 326 -19.83 -26.51 31.00
N SER A 327 -20.22 -25.70 31.96
CA SER A 327 -21.10 -24.53 31.76
C SER A 327 -20.43 -23.20 32.16
N SER A 328 -19.35 -23.26 32.94
CA SER A 328 -18.60 -22.10 33.44
C SER A 328 -17.14 -22.50 33.66
N PRO A 329 -16.20 -21.54 33.79
CA PRO A 329 -14.78 -21.81 33.98
C PRO A 329 -14.46 -22.23 35.44
N THR A 330 -15.15 -23.26 35.93
CA THR A 330 -15.02 -23.78 37.30
C THR A 330 -14.08 -24.96 37.46
N GLY A 331 -13.53 -25.44 36.35
CA GLY A 331 -12.55 -26.52 36.33
C GLY A 331 -11.12 -26.05 36.60
N SER A 332 -10.16 -26.93 36.36
CA SER A 332 -8.74 -26.61 36.51
C SER A 332 -8.27 -25.65 35.45
N LYS A 333 -7.39 -24.72 35.80
CA LYS A 333 -6.60 -23.95 34.82
C LYS A 333 -5.72 -24.90 34.02
N LEU A 334 -5.65 -24.68 32.72
CA LEU A 334 -4.70 -25.38 31.86
C LEU A 334 -3.33 -24.72 31.98
N VAL A 335 -2.30 -25.54 32.03
CA VAL A 335 -0.92 -25.06 31.92
C VAL A 335 -0.65 -24.74 30.43
N LEU A 336 -0.25 -23.53 30.18
CA LEU A 336 0.00 -23.02 28.84
C LEU A 336 1.50 -22.81 28.63
N PRO A 337 2.07 -23.37 27.55
CA PRO A 337 3.45 -23.04 27.20
C PRO A 337 3.53 -21.60 26.69
N ALA A 338 4.44 -20.82 27.25
CA ALA A 338 4.75 -19.51 26.75
C ALA A 338 5.47 -19.59 25.40
N GLY A 339 4.98 -18.86 24.41
CA GLY A 339 5.63 -18.55 23.15
C GLY A 339 6.41 -19.67 22.46
N GLY A 340 5.80 -20.41 21.57
CA GLY A 340 6.50 -21.11 20.47
C GLY A 340 7.15 -22.44 20.79
N GLY A 341 6.81 -23.12 21.86
CA GLY A 341 7.03 -24.55 21.79
C GLY A 341 7.91 -25.23 22.81
N VAL A 342 8.44 -24.58 23.82
CA VAL A 342 9.10 -25.29 24.92
C VAL A 342 8.51 -24.78 26.24
N ILE A 343 7.78 -25.64 26.91
CA ILE A 343 7.26 -25.39 28.25
C ILE A 343 8.44 -25.41 29.20
N THR A 344 8.85 -24.27 29.68
CA THR A 344 9.81 -24.18 30.77
C THR A 344 9.18 -23.72 32.06
N ASP A 345 7.99 -23.14 32.01
CA ASP A 345 7.28 -22.64 33.21
C ASP A 345 5.86 -23.17 33.28
N LEU A 346 5.47 -23.52 34.48
CA LEU A 346 4.12 -23.94 34.87
C LEU A 346 3.14 -22.75 34.93
N ASP A 347 3.29 -21.81 33.99
CA ASP A 347 2.42 -20.65 33.95
C ASP A 347 1.02 -21.02 33.52
N VAL A 348 0.07 -20.65 34.34
CA VAL A 348 -1.36 -20.83 34.07
C VAL A 348 -1.97 -19.62 33.35
N ASN A 349 -1.14 -18.64 33.02
CA ASN A 349 -1.52 -17.41 32.30
C ASN A 349 -0.60 -17.17 31.12
N VAL A 350 -1.10 -16.47 30.13
CA VAL A 350 -0.31 -15.94 29.01
C VAL A 350 -0.46 -14.43 28.98
N THR A 351 0.64 -13.70 28.89
CA THR A 351 0.60 -12.25 28.72
C THR A 351 0.14 -11.91 27.30
N GLY A 352 -0.92 -11.12 27.23
CA GLY A 352 -1.41 -10.57 25.97
C GLY A 352 -0.79 -9.22 25.65
N GLY A 353 -0.97 -8.78 24.41
CA GLY A 353 -0.54 -7.48 23.92
C GLY A 353 -1.70 -6.69 23.30
N ARG A 354 -1.60 -5.36 23.33
CA ARG A 354 -2.50 -4.47 22.60
C ARG A 354 -2.14 -4.51 21.10
N VAL A 355 -3.12 -4.82 20.26
CA VAL A 355 -2.97 -4.85 18.80
C VAL A 355 -3.38 -3.50 18.18
N SER A 356 -4.53 -2.99 18.60
CA SER A 356 -5.07 -1.70 18.19
C SER A 356 -6.08 -1.22 19.22
N THR A 357 -6.70 -0.07 19.01
CA THR A 357 -7.67 0.48 19.96
C THR A 357 -8.76 -0.54 20.28
N GLY A 358 -8.85 -0.91 21.55
CA GLY A 358 -9.83 -1.87 22.08
C GLY A 358 -9.64 -3.32 21.65
N ILE A 359 -8.51 -3.66 21.03
CA ILE A 359 -8.20 -5.03 20.58
C ILE A 359 -6.90 -5.50 21.21
N TYR A 360 -6.98 -6.63 21.87
CA TYR A 360 -5.85 -7.30 22.52
C TYR A 360 -5.74 -8.72 21.99
N SER A 361 -4.55 -9.29 21.94
CA SER A 361 -4.31 -10.66 21.52
C SER A 361 -3.35 -11.38 22.42
N ALA A 362 -3.49 -12.69 22.52
CA ALA A 362 -2.55 -13.57 23.18
C ALA A 362 -2.40 -14.84 22.36
N SER A 363 -1.15 -15.26 22.11
CA SER A 363 -0.82 -16.46 21.35
C SER A 363 -0.26 -17.52 22.28
N PHE A 364 -0.77 -18.73 22.18
CA PHE A 364 -0.35 -19.85 23.03
C PHE A 364 -0.59 -21.17 22.35
N ALA A 365 0.12 -22.19 22.83
CA ALA A 365 -0.16 -23.58 22.50
C ALA A 365 -0.78 -24.26 23.72
N ALA A 366 -1.70 -25.18 23.55
CA ALA A 366 -2.29 -25.94 24.63
C ALA A 366 -2.29 -27.43 24.31
N THR A 367 -1.98 -28.25 25.32
CA THR A 367 -2.09 -29.71 25.24
C THR A 367 -3.36 -30.16 25.95
N GLY A 368 -4.05 -31.12 25.38
CA GLY A 368 -5.26 -31.65 25.98
C GLY A 368 -6.17 -32.37 24.99
N SER A 369 -7.33 -32.77 25.47
CA SER A 369 -8.37 -33.42 24.66
C SER A 369 -9.77 -33.01 25.10
N LEU A 370 -9.90 -31.82 25.69
CA LEU A 370 -11.19 -31.32 26.19
C LEU A 370 -12.10 -30.94 25.02
N GLU A 371 -13.38 -31.20 25.17
CA GLU A 371 -14.39 -30.85 24.16
C GLU A 371 -14.83 -29.38 24.28
N LYS A 372 -14.61 -28.76 25.44
CA LYS A 372 -14.94 -27.36 25.71
C LYS A 372 -13.93 -26.75 26.66
N VAL A 373 -13.51 -25.53 26.35
CA VAL A 373 -12.61 -24.73 27.18
C VAL A 373 -13.15 -23.30 27.29
N PHE A 374 -12.70 -22.60 28.32
CA PHE A 374 -13.07 -21.21 28.58
C PHE A 374 -11.83 -20.35 28.58
N ASP A 375 -11.88 -19.25 27.84
CA ASP A 375 -10.88 -18.19 27.88
C ASP A 375 -11.33 -17.09 28.84
N VAL A 376 -10.46 -16.74 29.76
CA VAL A 376 -10.68 -15.68 30.75
C VAL A 376 -9.59 -14.63 30.60
N TRP A 377 -10.00 -13.44 30.22
CA TRP A 377 -9.11 -12.28 30.08
C TRP A 377 -9.19 -11.42 31.31
N HIS A 378 -8.04 -11.17 31.93
CA HIS A 378 -7.99 -10.46 33.20
C HIS A 378 -6.71 -9.65 33.38
N SER A 379 -6.70 -8.74 34.35
CA SER A 379 -5.51 -8.10 34.88
C SER A 379 -5.57 -8.17 36.40
N GLY A 380 -4.56 -8.79 36.99
CA GLY A 380 -4.61 -9.10 38.42
C GLY A 380 -5.88 -9.89 38.79
N SER A 381 -6.70 -9.34 39.68
CA SER A 381 -7.99 -9.91 40.09
C SER A 381 -9.20 -9.43 39.28
N THR A 382 -9.00 -8.48 38.34
CA THR A 382 -10.09 -7.89 37.54
C THR A 382 -10.29 -8.69 36.27
N GLU A 383 -11.45 -9.30 36.12
CA GLU A 383 -11.87 -10.00 34.91
C GLU A 383 -12.55 -9.01 33.93
N TYR A 384 -12.16 -9.03 32.65
CA TYR A 384 -12.72 -8.19 31.60
C TYR A 384 -13.64 -8.96 30.67
N PHE A 385 -13.31 -10.23 30.40
CA PHE A 385 -14.07 -11.01 29.45
C PHE A 385 -13.89 -12.50 29.72
N THR A 386 -14.98 -13.25 29.62
CA THR A 386 -14.98 -14.73 29.65
C THR A 386 -15.84 -15.25 28.51
N SER A 387 -15.31 -16.17 27.74
CA SER A 387 -16.03 -16.88 26.69
C SER A 387 -15.74 -18.37 26.73
N SER A 388 -16.41 -19.12 25.90
CA SER A 388 -16.14 -20.56 25.74
C SER A 388 -16.07 -20.93 24.26
N TYR A 389 -15.23 -21.88 23.94
CA TYR A 389 -15.12 -22.44 22.61
C TYR A 389 -14.82 -23.94 22.67
N ALA A 390 -15.11 -24.64 21.55
CA ALA A 390 -14.86 -26.05 21.39
C ALA A 390 -13.62 -26.25 20.51
N PRO A 391 -12.55 -26.86 21.05
CA PRO A 391 -11.39 -27.22 20.24
C PRO A 391 -11.78 -28.16 19.10
N LYS A 392 -11.28 -27.89 17.90
CA LYS A 392 -11.47 -28.75 16.75
C LYS A 392 -10.65 -30.04 16.92
N LYS A 393 -11.23 -31.15 16.52
CA LYS A 393 -10.52 -32.45 16.46
C LYS A 393 -9.83 -32.54 15.10
N LEU A 394 -8.55 -32.92 15.11
CA LEU A 394 -7.85 -33.29 13.88
C LEU A 394 -8.49 -34.57 13.34
N VAL A 395 -9.09 -34.46 12.18
CA VAL A 395 -9.72 -35.61 11.49
C VAL A 395 -8.83 -35.98 10.30
N ALA A 396 -8.43 -37.24 10.22
CA ALA A 396 -7.74 -37.74 9.03
C ALA A 396 -8.68 -37.67 7.83
N TYR A 397 -8.24 -37.03 6.76
CA TYR A 397 -8.98 -37.03 5.50
C TYR A 397 -8.91 -38.44 4.89
N SER A 398 -10.07 -39.05 4.72
CA SER A 398 -10.18 -40.35 4.05
C SER A 398 -10.09 -40.23 2.52
N ASN A 399 -10.24 -39.04 1.96
CA ASN A 399 -10.14 -38.73 0.54
C ASN A 399 -9.28 -37.50 0.33
N ALA A 400 -8.71 -37.33 -0.87
CA ALA A 400 -8.01 -36.10 -1.24
C ALA A 400 -8.93 -34.90 -1.01
N PRO A 401 -8.47 -33.85 -0.31
CA PRO A 401 -9.31 -32.72 -0.02
C PRO A 401 -9.77 -32.08 -1.34
N THR A 402 -11.07 -31.93 -1.49
CA THR A 402 -11.66 -31.20 -2.62
C THR A 402 -11.58 -29.71 -2.29
N PHE A 403 -10.89 -28.96 -3.14
CA PHE A 403 -10.71 -27.51 -2.97
C PHE A 403 -11.79 -26.68 -3.67
N ASP A 404 -12.88 -27.33 -4.04
CA ASP A 404 -14.06 -26.68 -4.59
C ASP A 404 -14.94 -26.16 -3.46
N PHE A 405 -15.08 -24.85 -3.41
CA PHE A 405 -15.91 -24.19 -2.41
C PHE A 405 -17.12 -23.50 -3.05
N VAL A 406 -18.19 -23.42 -2.31
CA VAL A 406 -19.28 -22.47 -2.54
C VAL A 406 -19.07 -21.30 -1.59
N THR A 407 -18.90 -20.12 -2.17
CA THR A 407 -18.64 -18.89 -1.43
C THR A 407 -19.79 -17.91 -1.60
N ASN A 408 -20.12 -17.20 -0.54
CA ASN A 408 -21.09 -16.10 -0.57
C ASN A 408 -20.66 -14.97 0.37
N VAL A 409 -20.90 -13.74 -0.03
CA VAL A 409 -20.77 -12.57 0.84
C VAL A 409 -22.14 -12.28 1.45
N THR A 410 -22.30 -12.61 2.73
CA THR A 410 -23.63 -12.69 3.39
C THR A 410 -24.29 -11.32 3.62
N ASN A 411 -23.49 -10.28 3.74
CA ASN A 411 -23.95 -8.90 4.02
C ASN A 411 -23.66 -7.94 2.88
N LEU A 412 -23.52 -8.45 1.65
CA LEU A 412 -23.32 -7.62 0.48
C LEU A 412 -24.57 -6.76 0.21
N LYS A 413 -24.36 -5.45 0.12
CA LYS A 413 -25.38 -4.51 -0.35
C LYS A 413 -25.23 -4.30 -1.86
N PRO A 414 -26.32 -4.05 -2.59
CA PRO A 414 -26.24 -3.72 -4.02
C PRO A 414 -25.60 -2.35 -4.27
N LYS A 415 -25.66 -1.43 -3.27
CA LYS A 415 -25.17 -0.05 -3.35
C LYS A 415 -24.50 0.35 -2.04
N TYR A 416 -23.41 1.10 -2.16
CA TYR A 416 -22.65 1.70 -1.05
C TYR A 416 -22.46 3.19 -1.33
N SER A 417 -22.48 4.01 -0.28
CA SER A 417 -22.05 5.40 -0.34
C SER A 417 -20.52 5.48 -0.39
N ARG A 418 -19.99 6.49 -1.07
CA ARG A 418 -18.53 6.67 -1.18
C ARG A 418 -17.83 6.89 0.16
N SER A 419 -18.50 7.51 1.13
CA SER A 419 -17.98 7.70 2.49
C SER A 419 -18.09 6.46 3.38
N GLU A 420 -18.73 5.38 2.89
CA GLU A 420 -18.99 4.18 3.71
C GLU A 420 -17.74 3.30 3.83
N LYS A 421 -17.47 2.81 5.05
CA LYS A 421 -16.55 1.72 5.32
C LYS A 421 -17.33 0.45 5.55
N ALA A 422 -17.20 -0.51 4.66
CA ALA A 422 -18.00 -1.72 4.67
C ALA A 422 -17.17 -2.93 5.10
N ARG A 423 -17.64 -3.66 6.11
CA ARG A 423 -17.14 -4.98 6.45
C ARG A 423 -17.88 -6.03 5.66
N MET A 424 -17.16 -6.80 4.85
CA MET A 424 -17.67 -7.90 4.06
C MET A 424 -17.47 -9.21 4.81
N ARG A 425 -18.54 -9.97 5.04
CA ARG A 425 -18.49 -11.28 5.69
C ARG A 425 -18.71 -12.40 4.70
N LEU A 426 -17.81 -13.38 4.72
CA LEU A 426 -17.88 -14.54 3.86
C LEU A 426 -18.55 -15.72 4.58
N PHE A 427 -19.36 -16.42 3.83
CA PHE A 427 -19.79 -17.77 4.09
C PHE A 427 -19.11 -18.71 3.09
N VAL A 428 -18.42 -19.71 3.58
CA VAL A 428 -17.70 -20.69 2.75
C VAL A 428 -18.08 -22.10 3.19
N ARG A 429 -18.39 -22.96 2.23
CA ARG A 429 -18.60 -24.38 2.48
C ARG A 429 -18.02 -25.24 1.35
N PRO A 430 -17.63 -26.48 1.61
CA PRO A 430 -17.26 -27.40 0.53
C PRO A 430 -18.40 -27.58 -0.47
N LYS A 431 -18.08 -27.57 -1.76
CA LYS A 431 -19.06 -27.73 -2.84
C LYS A 431 -19.83 -29.05 -2.75
N ASN A 432 -19.13 -30.14 -2.37
CA ASN A 432 -19.68 -31.47 -2.27
C ASN A 432 -20.39 -31.76 -0.94
N TRP A 433 -20.54 -30.74 -0.07
CA TRP A 433 -21.30 -30.92 1.15
C TRP A 433 -22.79 -31.13 0.84
N ASN A 434 -23.34 -32.27 1.29
CA ASN A 434 -24.77 -32.57 1.19
C ASN A 434 -25.38 -32.62 2.59
N PRO A 435 -26.51 -31.94 2.82
CA PRO A 435 -27.29 -32.15 4.04
C PRO A 435 -27.82 -33.59 4.09
N ASN A 436 -27.50 -34.26 5.16
CA ASN A 436 -28.07 -35.60 5.44
C ASN A 436 -28.95 -35.50 6.69
N ILE A 437 -29.65 -36.58 7.05
CA ILE A 437 -30.59 -36.59 8.17
C ILE A 437 -29.91 -36.17 9.50
N TYR A 438 -28.65 -36.48 9.66
CA TYR A 438 -27.88 -36.12 10.86
C TYR A 438 -27.46 -34.65 10.87
N ASN A 439 -27.17 -34.05 9.71
CA ASN A 439 -26.80 -32.66 9.57
C ASN A 439 -28.02 -31.74 9.62
N ILE A 440 -29.19 -32.21 9.16
CA ILE A 440 -30.45 -31.45 9.23
C ILE A 440 -30.91 -31.30 10.68
N ALA A 441 -30.67 -32.27 11.53
CA ALA A 441 -31.04 -32.22 12.94
C ALA A 441 -30.31 -31.11 13.73
N THR A 442 -29.14 -30.70 13.29
CA THR A 442 -28.36 -29.61 13.91
C THR A 442 -28.70 -28.21 13.37
N ALA A 443 -29.50 -28.14 12.29
CA ALA A 443 -29.95 -26.90 11.63
C ALA A 443 -28.85 -25.87 11.23
N THR A 444 -27.58 -26.22 11.34
CA THR A 444 -26.44 -25.31 11.04
C THR A 444 -25.69 -25.80 9.81
N THR A 445 -25.67 -24.98 8.78
CA THR A 445 -24.76 -25.20 7.65
C THR A 445 -23.34 -24.90 8.10
N PRO A 446 -22.37 -25.80 7.94
CA PRO A 446 -21.01 -25.55 8.35
C PRO A 446 -20.41 -24.38 7.56
N ASN A 447 -19.91 -23.39 8.25
CA ASN A 447 -19.09 -22.33 7.68
C ASN A 447 -17.63 -22.72 7.87
N GLU A 448 -16.89 -22.84 6.78
CA GLU A 448 -15.47 -23.21 6.82
C GLU A 448 -14.61 -21.95 6.79
N THR A 449 -13.66 -21.87 7.72
CA THR A 449 -12.71 -20.76 7.80
C THR A 449 -11.51 -21.05 6.91
N ILE A 450 -11.26 -20.17 5.96
CA ILE A 450 -10.10 -20.27 5.07
C ILE A 450 -8.94 -19.46 5.70
N ILE A 451 -7.86 -20.14 6.04
CA ILE A 451 -6.71 -19.57 6.76
C ILE A 451 -5.96 -18.56 5.88
N SER A 452 -5.80 -18.87 4.59
CA SER A 452 -5.10 -18.02 3.63
C SER A 452 -6.02 -17.69 2.46
N ALA A 453 -6.62 -16.52 2.52
CA ALA A 453 -7.52 -16.00 1.51
C ALA A 453 -7.17 -14.53 1.21
N SER A 454 -7.37 -14.13 -0.04
CA SER A 454 -7.14 -12.76 -0.51
C SER A 454 -8.30 -12.32 -1.40
N TYR A 455 -8.52 -11.00 -1.46
CA TYR A 455 -9.53 -10.41 -2.32
C TYR A 455 -8.92 -9.45 -3.34
N LYS A 456 -9.62 -9.24 -4.46
CA LYS A 456 -9.37 -8.15 -5.39
C LYS A 456 -10.68 -7.44 -5.75
N ILE A 457 -10.56 -6.19 -6.15
CA ILE A 457 -11.70 -5.40 -6.65
C ILE A 457 -11.40 -4.94 -8.06
N ILE A 458 -12.34 -5.20 -8.97
CA ILE A 458 -12.31 -4.77 -10.36
C ILE A 458 -13.46 -3.83 -10.66
N ARG A 459 -13.23 -2.83 -11.51
CA ARG A 459 -14.32 -2.03 -12.10
C ARG A 459 -14.90 -2.82 -13.27
N LEU A 460 -16.23 -3.05 -13.26
CA LEU A 460 -16.85 -3.98 -14.21
C LEU A 460 -16.98 -3.44 -15.63
N THR A 461 -16.92 -2.12 -15.80
CA THR A 461 -17.08 -1.46 -17.10
C THR A 461 -15.94 -1.78 -18.07
N ASP A 462 -14.72 -1.84 -17.54
CA ASP A 462 -13.49 -1.97 -18.32
C ASP A 462 -12.56 -3.08 -17.80
N ASN A 463 -13.00 -3.84 -16.80
CA ASN A 463 -12.22 -4.84 -16.07
C ASN A 463 -10.92 -4.30 -15.44
N LEU A 464 -10.87 -3.00 -15.14
CA LEU A 464 -9.73 -2.39 -14.47
C LEU A 464 -9.58 -2.97 -13.06
N GLU A 465 -8.42 -3.52 -12.73
CA GLU A 465 -8.08 -3.91 -11.36
C GLU A 465 -7.82 -2.65 -10.51
N VAL A 466 -8.77 -2.29 -9.68
CA VAL A 466 -8.66 -1.14 -8.77
C VAL A 466 -7.85 -1.50 -7.53
N ILE A 467 -8.06 -2.71 -7.03
CA ILE A 467 -7.29 -3.31 -5.94
C ILE A 467 -6.88 -4.70 -6.41
N SER A 468 -5.58 -4.91 -6.56
CA SER A 468 -5.01 -6.20 -6.98
C SER A 468 -4.86 -7.15 -5.80
N TYR A 469 -4.76 -8.45 -6.06
CA TYR A 469 -4.40 -9.42 -5.02
C TYR A 469 -3.01 -9.12 -4.45
N GLY A 470 -2.89 -9.11 -3.12
CA GLY A 470 -1.63 -9.20 -2.41
C GLY A 470 -1.40 -10.65 -1.97
N THR A 471 -0.79 -11.47 -2.82
CA THR A 471 -0.61 -12.91 -2.57
C THR A 471 0.84 -13.31 -2.33
N GLY A 472 1.75 -12.33 -2.28
CA GLY A 472 3.16 -12.53 -2.00
C GLY A 472 3.57 -11.96 -0.64
N SER A 473 4.61 -11.16 -0.63
CA SER A 473 5.05 -10.39 0.54
C SER A 473 4.08 -9.26 0.90
N ASP A 474 3.29 -8.78 -0.06
CA ASP A 474 2.21 -7.84 0.17
C ASP A 474 0.96 -8.60 0.67
N THR A 475 0.63 -8.41 1.95
CA THR A 475 -0.50 -9.06 2.62
C THR A 475 -1.70 -8.15 2.79
N SER A 476 -1.70 -6.99 2.13
CA SER A 476 -2.70 -5.94 2.32
C SER A 476 -4.12 -6.35 1.95
N THR A 477 -4.32 -7.34 1.09
CA THR A 477 -5.65 -7.86 0.72
C THR A 477 -6.00 -9.21 1.34
N TYR A 478 -5.23 -9.68 2.32
CA TYR A 478 -5.57 -10.91 3.03
C TYR A 478 -6.82 -10.72 3.87
N LEU A 479 -7.61 -11.80 3.95
CA LEU A 479 -8.81 -11.84 4.76
C LEU A 479 -8.47 -12.15 6.22
N SER A 480 -9.19 -11.49 7.10
CA SER A 480 -9.28 -11.84 8.51
C SER A 480 -10.32 -12.94 8.74
N TYR A 481 -10.29 -13.57 9.90
CA TYR A 481 -11.33 -14.48 10.33
C TYR A 481 -11.57 -14.39 11.84
N ASP A 482 -12.79 -14.74 12.22
CA ASP A 482 -13.25 -14.87 13.61
C ASP A 482 -14.17 -16.10 13.75
N VAL A 483 -14.85 -16.24 14.87
CA VAL A 483 -15.81 -17.35 15.11
C VAL A 483 -16.96 -17.41 14.08
N SER A 484 -17.22 -16.32 13.38
CA SER A 484 -18.27 -16.23 12.35
C SER A 484 -17.75 -16.52 10.94
N GLY A 485 -16.46 -16.80 10.78
CA GLY A 485 -15.80 -17.07 9.50
C GLY A 485 -14.97 -15.90 8.99
N ASN A 486 -14.63 -15.94 7.71
CA ASN A 486 -13.77 -14.93 7.09
C ASN A 486 -14.48 -13.59 6.88
N TYR A 487 -13.71 -12.50 6.98
CA TYR A 487 -14.17 -11.15 6.68
C TYR A 487 -13.02 -10.25 6.20
N PHE A 488 -13.37 -9.14 5.58
CA PHE A 488 -12.44 -8.06 5.24
C PHE A 488 -13.17 -6.73 5.18
N ASP A 489 -12.41 -5.64 5.34
CA ASP A 489 -12.95 -4.29 5.35
C ASP A 489 -12.56 -3.57 4.06
N VAL A 490 -13.52 -2.91 3.41
CA VAL A 490 -13.32 -2.08 2.22
C VAL A 490 -13.73 -0.65 2.53
N ASP A 491 -12.87 0.30 2.19
CA ASP A 491 -13.20 1.73 2.21
C ASP A 491 -13.67 2.15 0.83
N MET A 492 -14.91 2.54 0.72
CA MET A 492 -15.50 2.94 -0.55
C MET A 492 -14.94 4.27 -1.06
N GLU A 493 -14.28 5.07 -0.20
CA GLU A 493 -13.60 6.31 -0.60
C GLU A 493 -12.52 6.08 -1.67
N MET A 494 -11.91 4.88 -1.68
CA MET A 494 -10.92 4.50 -2.69
C MET A 494 -11.53 4.21 -4.07
N LEU A 495 -12.84 4.09 -4.15
CA LEU A 495 -13.56 3.76 -5.37
C LEU A 495 -14.20 5.02 -5.98
N GLU A 496 -14.20 5.09 -7.29
CA GLU A 496 -14.87 6.15 -8.02
C GLU A 496 -16.38 5.95 -7.96
N ALA A 497 -17.11 7.03 -7.67
CA ALA A 497 -18.56 6.99 -7.61
C ALA A 497 -19.20 6.74 -9.00
N ASP A 498 -20.42 6.29 -8.99
CA ASP A 498 -21.26 6.00 -10.16
C ASP A 498 -20.84 4.83 -11.03
N TYR A 499 -19.85 4.05 -10.59
CA TYR A 499 -19.44 2.81 -11.24
C TYR A 499 -19.88 1.57 -10.48
N SER A 500 -19.99 0.47 -11.24
CA SER A 500 -20.19 -0.87 -10.70
C SER A 500 -18.87 -1.62 -10.58
N TYR A 501 -18.71 -2.30 -9.46
CA TYR A 501 -17.50 -3.05 -9.10
C TYR A 501 -17.82 -4.52 -8.87
N GLY A 502 -16.82 -5.34 -9.00
CA GLY A 502 -16.86 -6.76 -8.71
C GLY A 502 -15.75 -7.16 -7.75
N MET A 503 -16.09 -7.86 -6.68
CA MET A 503 -15.12 -8.50 -5.80
C MET A 503 -14.88 -9.92 -6.25
N LYS A 504 -13.62 -10.33 -6.28
CA LYS A 504 -13.17 -11.71 -6.51
C LYS A 504 -12.32 -12.16 -5.34
N LEU A 505 -12.33 -13.45 -5.08
CA LEU A 505 -11.61 -14.08 -3.98
C LEU A 505 -10.61 -15.10 -4.52
N ALA A 506 -9.47 -15.21 -3.88
CA ALA A 506 -8.49 -16.26 -4.14
C ALA A 506 -8.16 -16.96 -2.81
N PHE A 507 -8.15 -18.29 -2.83
CA PHE A 507 -7.81 -19.12 -1.69
C PHE A 507 -6.50 -19.87 -1.95
N TYR A 508 -5.62 -19.88 -0.96
CA TYR A 508 -4.38 -20.65 -1.06
C TYR A 508 -4.63 -22.13 -0.84
N ASN A 509 -4.19 -22.92 -1.78
CA ASN A 509 -4.31 -24.37 -1.75
C ASN A 509 -2.96 -24.99 -1.38
N ASN A 510 -2.86 -25.50 -0.16
CA ASN A 510 -1.64 -26.11 0.36
C ASN A 510 -1.20 -27.37 -0.39
N SER A 511 -2.12 -28.09 -1.04
CA SER A 511 -1.78 -29.35 -1.74
C SER A 511 -1.08 -29.12 -3.07
N ILE A 512 -1.35 -28.00 -3.72
CA ILE A 512 -0.71 -27.62 -5.01
C ILE A 512 0.16 -26.38 -4.87
N ASN A 513 0.34 -25.87 -3.65
CA ASN A 513 1.15 -24.68 -3.30
C ASN A 513 0.88 -23.49 -4.21
N THR A 514 -0.40 -23.21 -4.47
CA THR A 514 -0.79 -22.08 -5.33
C THR A 514 -2.08 -21.42 -4.89
N TRP A 515 -2.27 -20.19 -5.31
CA TRP A 515 -3.51 -19.45 -5.14
C TRP A 515 -4.52 -19.82 -6.23
N VAL A 516 -5.73 -20.15 -5.82
CA VAL A 516 -6.85 -20.53 -6.71
C VAL A 516 -7.93 -19.46 -6.62
N GLU A 517 -8.13 -18.74 -7.74
CA GLU A 517 -9.23 -17.76 -7.84
C GLU A 517 -10.58 -18.50 -7.84
N GLN A 518 -11.50 -18.01 -7.01
CA GLN A 518 -12.86 -18.57 -6.93
C GLN A 518 -13.71 -18.06 -8.11
N PRO A 519 -14.63 -18.88 -8.62
CA PRO A 519 -15.35 -18.56 -9.86
C PRO A 519 -16.40 -17.46 -9.72
N TYR A 520 -16.69 -16.99 -8.51
CA TYR A 520 -17.76 -16.06 -8.23
C TYR A 520 -17.28 -14.61 -8.28
N ILE A 521 -18.12 -13.71 -8.81
CA ILE A 521 -17.93 -12.26 -8.81
C ILE A 521 -19.08 -11.65 -8.02
N PHE A 522 -18.76 -11.00 -6.91
CA PHE A 522 -19.71 -10.32 -6.05
C PHE A 522 -19.82 -8.86 -6.48
N ARG A 523 -20.99 -8.48 -7.00
CA ARG A 523 -21.19 -7.18 -7.67
C ARG A 523 -21.86 -6.19 -6.72
N PHE A 524 -21.38 -4.93 -6.76
CA PHE A 524 -21.96 -3.80 -6.05
C PHE A 524 -21.71 -2.51 -6.82
N ARG A 525 -22.42 -1.45 -6.46
CA ARG A 525 -22.24 -0.11 -7.03
C ARG A 525 -21.82 0.85 -5.92
N VAL A 526 -20.95 1.80 -6.24
CA VAL A 526 -20.63 2.95 -5.38
C VAL A 526 -21.35 4.17 -5.92
N GLU A 527 -22.02 4.90 -5.05
CA GLU A 527 -22.75 6.13 -5.38
C GLU A 527 -22.15 7.30 -4.61
N GLU A 528 -22.23 8.50 -5.19
CA GLU A 528 -21.82 9.73 -4.49
C GLU A 528 -22.72 9.94 -3.27
N ASP A 529 -22.18 10.56 -2.23
CA ASP A 529 -22.95 10.88 -1.03
C ASP A 529 -24.06 11.89 -1.37
N VAL A 530 -25.29 11.51 -1.12
CA VAL A 530 -26.41 12.45 -1.22
C VAL A 530 -26.28 13.45 -0.07
N ARG A 531 -26.00 14.70 -0.41
CA ARG A 531 -25.94 15.81 0.55
C ARG A 531 -27.32 16.24 0.97
#